data_982ac51307e2c54931ebcfa03efbfbfb
#
_entry.id   982ac51307e2c54931ebcfa03efbfbfb
#
_cell.length_a   1.000
_cell.length_b   1.000
_cell.length_c   1.000
_cell.angle_alpha   90.00
_cell.angle_beta   90.00
_cell.angle_gamma   90.00
#
_symmetry.space_group_name_H-M   'P 1'
#
loop_
_entity.id
_entity.type
_entity.pdbx_description
1 polymer ?
#
loop_
_entity_poly.entity_id
_entity_poly.type
_entity_poly.pdbx_seq_one_letter_code
_entity_poly.pdbx_strand_id
1 'polypeptide(L)'
;MAAHITPTLFTPSKKPLRLGLIIGIGEDPEAAIAKVHDLGLPTCQVYVEDFTRGVSTRLLQALDRHHIEATSVVVGGPGREVWDFYDGPLTIGVVPRDTRAARIARMKQASDFAKVCGIPAVQSHAGFIPENPNDPVYKETIVAMRDVVEYCRRNGQSFRYETGQETPVTLVRAMQDVGGDNQGVNFDLANLILYGKANPVDAIEILAPYVQGIHAKDGLWPTNPRELGREVPIGRGKVDFPRIIARLKQLNYQGAVTIEREVSGPQQIEDVRAAIVYLAGLIG
;
A
#
# COMPACT_ATOMS: atom_id res chain seq x y z
N MET A 1 -3.14 28.97 -6.50
CA MET A 1 -4.04 28.55 -5.41
C MET A 1 -3.86 27.04 -5.28
N ALA A 2 -3.31 26.58 -4.15
CA ALA A 2 -3.21 25.14 -3.88
C ALA A 2 -4.62 24.60 -3.69
N ALA A 3 -4.99 23.58 -4.49
CA ALA A 3 -6.23 22.86 -4.28
C ALA A 3 -6.16 22.20 -2.90
N HIS A 4 -7.03 22.59 -1.97
CA HIS A 4 -7.16 21.93 -0.70
C HIS A 4 -7.68 20.51 -0.98
N ILE A 5 -6.87 19.49 -0.69
CA ILE A 5 -7.37 18.12 -0.55
C ILE A 5 -8.29 18.16 0.67
N THR A 6 -9.59 17.99 0.43
CA THR A 6 -10.55 17.94 1.54
C THR A 6 -10.32 16.61 2.26
N PRO A 7 -9.96 16.63 3.56
CA PRO A 7 -9.83 15.40 4.32
C PRO A 7 -11.16 14.64 4.25
N THR A 8 -11.12 13.36 3.96
CA THR A 8 -12.31 12.50 4.01
C THR A 8 -12.77 12.47 5.46
N LEU A 9 -13.83 13.21 5.76
CA LEU A 9 -14.48 13.13 7.07
C LEU A 9 -15.12 11.75 7.18
N PHE A 10 -14.51 10.87 7.97
CA PHE A 10 -15.05 9.55 8.24
C PHE A 10 -16.39 9.69 8.98
N THR A 11 -17.46 9.26 8.33
CA THR A 11 -18.76 9.16 8.98
C THR A 11 -18.72 8.00 9.98
N PRO A 12 -19.20 8.16 11.22
CA PRO A 12 -19.20 7.08 12.20
C PRO A 12 -19.93 5.85 11.66
N SER A 13 -19.22 4.78 11.43
CA SER A 13 -19.79 3.49 11.08
C SER A 13 -19.51 2.50 12.21
N LYS A 14 -20.52 1.73 12.60
CA LYS A 14 -20.39 0.66 13.60
C LYS A 14 -19.83 -0.65 13.01
N LYS A 15 -19.33 -0.63 11.77
CA LYS A 15 -18.77 -1.83 11.16
C LYS A 15 -17.40 -2.14 11.77
N PRO A 16 -17.12 -3.38 12.13
CA PRO A 16 -15.80 -3.79 12.61
C PRO A 16 -14.75 -3.61 11.50
N LEU A 17 -13.50 -3.39 11.89
CA LEU A 17 -12.37 -3.41 10.96
C LEU A 17 -12.30 -4.79 10.29
N ARG A 18 -12.05 -4.80 8.98
CA ARG A 18 -11.94 -6.04 8.21
C ARG A 18 -10.48 -6.40 8.01
N LEU A 19 -10.16 -7.68 8.21
CA LEU A 19 -8.84 -8.19 7.87
C LEU A 19 -8.76 -8.54 6.38
N GLY A 20 -7.56 -8.49 5.84
CA GLY A 20 -7.25 -8.89 4.49
C GLY A 20 -5.86 -9.47 4.36
N LEU A 21 -5.50 -9.89 3.16
CA LEU A 21 -4.17 -10.39 2.81
C LEU A 21 -3.70 -9.73 1.51
N ILE A 22 -2.44 -9.31 1.45
CA ILE A 22 -1.81 -9.03 0.16
C ILE A 22 -1.38 -10.34 -0.48
N ILE A 23 -1.74 -10.54 -1.74
CA ILE A 23 -1.45 -11.78 -2.45
C ILE A 23 -1.09 -11.54 -3.91
N GLY A 24 -0.01 -12.19 -4.36
CA GLY A 24 0.32 -12.25 -5.77
C GLY A 24 -0.63 -13.21 -6.51
N ILE A 25 -1.21 -12.75 -7.61
CA ILE A 25 -2.19 -13.57 -8.35
C ILE A 25 -1.54 -14.49 -9.39
N GLY A 26 -0.29 -14.28 -9.79
CA GLY A 26 0.46 -15.14 -10.71
C GLY A 26 -0.32 -15.56 -11.96
N GLU A 27 -0.03 -16.78 -12.43
CA GLU A 27 -0.72 -17.39 -13.57
C GLU A 27 -2.09 -17.99 -13.21
N ASP A 28 -2.33 -18.26 -11.93
CA ASP A 28 -3.57 -18.85 -11.40
C ASP A 28 -4.24 -17.94 -10.35
N PRO A 29 -5.03 -16.96 -10.80
CA PRO A 29 -5.79 -16.10 -9.90
C PRO A 29 -6.79 -16.86 -9.01
N GLU A 30 -7.33 -17.99 -9.49
CA GLU A 30 -8.27 -18.81 -8.73
C GLU A 30 -7.62 -19.39 -7.47
N ALA A 31 -6.45 -20.02 -7.61
CA ALA A 31 -5.73 -20.58 -6.47
C ALA A 31 -5.31 -19.51 -5.46
N ALA A 32 -4.94 -18.32 -5.96
CA ALA A 32 -4.58 -17.20 -5.09
C ALA A 32 -5.77 -16.71 -4.25
N ILE A 33 -6.93 -16.51 -4.86
CA ILE A 33 -8.13 -16.02 -4.16
C ILE A 33 -8.73 -17.11 -3.25
N ALA A 34 -8.73 -18.39 -3.69
CA ALA A 34 -9.11 -19.51 -2.83
C ALA A 34 -8.30 -19.55 -1.53
N LYS A 35 -6.98 -19.28 -1.60
CA LYS A 35 -6.12 -19.19 -0.39
C LYS A 35 -6.59 -18.10 0.58
N VAL A 36 -7.02 -16.93 0.09
CA VAL A 36 -7.57 -15.86 0.94
C VAL A 36 -8.87 -16.32 1.61
N HIS A 37 -9.76 -16.95 0.85
CA HIS A 37 -11.00 -17.52 1.35
C HIS A 37 -10.77 -18.59 2.42
N ASP A 38 -9.84 -19.54 2.19
CA ASP A 38 -9.52 -20.64 3.12
C ASP A 38 -8.87 -20.16 4.43
N LEU A 39 -8.29 -18.96 4.41
CA LEU A 39 -7.82 -18.27 5.61
C LEU A 39 -8.94 -17.54 6.37
N GLY A 40 -10.18 -17.54 5.85
CA GLY A 40 -11.32 -16.87 6.45
C GLY A 40 -11.26 -15.33 6.33
N LEU A 41 -10.53 -14.81 5.35
CA LEU A 41 -10.35 -13.37 5.17
C LEU A 41 -11.34 -12.83 4.12
N PRO A 42 -12.08 -11.73 4.42
CA PRO A 42 -13.08 -11.19 3.51
C PRO A 42 -12.51 -10.27 2.43
N THR A 43 -11.26 -9.82 2.56
CA THR A 43 -10.66 -8.84 1.65
C THR A 43 -9.25 -9.24 1.24
N CYS A 44 -8.80 -8.71 0.10
CA CYS A 44 -7.40 -8.82 -0.31
C CYS A 44 -6.93 -7.53 -1.00
N GLN A 45 -5.61 -7.42 -1.12
CA GLN A 45 -4.94 -6.57 -2.10
C GLN A 45 -4.23 -7.51 -3.08
N VAL A 46 -4.31 -7.24 -4.37
CA VAL A 46 -3.75 -8.13 -5.38
C VAL A 46 -2.50 -7.53 -6.01
N TYR A 47 -1.36 -8.20 -5.84
CA TYR A 47 -0.14 -7.85 -6.55
C TYR A 47 -0.18 -8.48 -7.95
N VAL A 48 -0.05 -7.64 -8.98
CA VAL A 48 -0.28 -8.03 -10.37
C VAL A 48 0.96 -7.74 -11.22
N GLU A 49 1.45 -8.75 -11.91
CA GLU A 49 2.54 -8.62 -12.88
C GLU A 49 2.05 -8.68 -14.33
N ASP A 50 1.03 -9.46 -14.62
CA ASP A 50 0.41 -9.62 -15.94
C ASP A 50 -0.96 -8.94 -15.99
N PHE A 51 -1.06 -7.87 -16.77
CA PHE A 51 -2.28 -7.08 -16.96
C PHE A 51 -3.13 -7.54 -18.16
N THR A 52 -2.93 -8.75 -18.65
CA THR A 52 -3.70 -9.25 -19.79
C THR A 52 -5.18 -9.42 -19.45
N ARG A 53 -6.02 -9.33 -20.48
CA ARG A 53 -7.46 -9.54 -20.34
C ARG A 53 -7.82 -10.94 -19.81
N GLY A 54 -7.00 -11.93 -20.13
CA GLY A 54 -7.19 -13.30 -19.63
C GLY A 54 -7.05 -13.39 -18.11
N VAL A 55 -6.04 -12.71 -17.54
CA VAL A 55 -5.82 -12.67 -16.09
C VAL A 55 -6.92 -11.87 -15.41
N SER A 56 -7.30 -10.69 -15.92
CA SER A 56 -8.37 -9.89 -15.32
C SER A 56 -9.72 -10.62 -15.28
N THR A 57 -10.06 -11.34 -16.35
CA THR A 57 -11.30 -12.14 -16.39
C THR A 57 -11.29 -13.26 -15.35
N ARG A 58 -10.20 -14.03 -15.25
CA ARG A 58 -10.08 -15.09 -14.24
C ARG A 58 -10.08 -14.54 -12.82
N LEU A 59 -9.39 -13.40 -12.57
CA LEU A 59 -9.42 -12.77 -11.26
C LEU A 59 -10.83 -12.33 -10.86
N LEU A 60 -11.56 -11.67 -11.74
CA LEU A 60 -12.92 -11.24 -11.48
C LEU A 60 -13.83 -12.44 -11.12
N GLN A 61 -13.71 -13.55 -11.89
CA GLN A 61 -14.47 -14.77 -11.63
C GLN A 61 -14.11 -15.41 -10.29
N ALA A 62 -12.82 -15.40 -9.91
CA ALA A 62 -12.36 -15.93 -8.62
C ALA A 62 -12.87 -15.07 -7.45
N LEU A 63 -12.76 -13.74 -7.54
CA LEU A 63 -13.27 -12.82 -6.51
C LEU A 63 -14.77 -13.03 -6.29
N ASP A 64 -15.54 -13.15 -7.36
CA ASP A 64 -16.99 -13.36 -7.31
C ASP A 64 -17.33 -14.71 -6.69
N ARG A 65 -16.68 -15.80 -7.14
CA ARG A 65 -16.89 -17.16 -6.64
C ARG A 65 -16.63 -17.31 -5.15
N HIS A 66 -15.57 -16.70 -4.67
CA HIS A 66 -15.14 -16.80 -3.27
C HIS A 66 -15.69 -15.66 -2.39
N HIS A 67 -16.44 -14.73 -2.97
CA HIS A 67 -16.99 -13.56 -2.27
C HIS A 67 -15.90 -12.73 -1.56
N ILE A 68 -14.73 -12.56 -2.19
CA ILE A 68 -13.62 -11.77 -1.69
C ILE A 68 -13.63 -10.38 -2.34
N GLU A 69 -13.50 -9.34 -1.52
CA GLU A 69 -13.36 -7.96 -1.99
C GLU A 69 -11.87 -7.63 -2.22
N ALA A 70 -11.49 -7.36 -3.46
CA ALA A 70 -10.18 -6.80 -3.76
C ALA A 70 -10.21 -5.28 -3.54
N THR A 71 -9.39 -4.76 -2.62
CA THR A 71 -9.42 -3.34 -2.20
C THR A 71 -8.47 -2.45 -2.98
N SER A 72 -7.42 -3.02 -3.58
CA SER A 72 -6.50 -2.34 -4.50
C SER A 72 -5.73 -3.33 -5.37
N VAL A 73 -5.28 -2.84 -6.52
CA VAL A 73 -4.21 -3.47 -7.31
C VAL A 73 -2.89 -2.88 -6.85
N VAL A 74 -2.00 -3.72 -6.37
CA VAL A 74 -0.62 -3.37 -6.01
C VAL A 74 0.28 -3.61 -7.21
N VAL A 75 1.09 -2.62 -7.56
CA VAL A 75 1.96 -2.70 -8.73
C VAL A 75 3.38 -2.24 -8.40
N GLY A 76 4.35 -3.11 -8.72
CA GLY A 76 5.77 -2.77 -8.76
C GLY A 76 6.17 -2.14 -10.09
N GLY A 77 7.38 -1.67 -10.17
CA GLY A 77 7.93 -1.12 -11.42
C GLY A 77 8.22 -2.21 -12.44
N PRO A 78 8.41 -1.85 -13.73
CA PRO A 78 9.29 -2.64 -14.56
C PRO A 78 10.73 -2.35 -14.20
N GLY A 79 11.59 -3.35 -14.42
CA GLY A 79 13.02 -3.26 -14.17
C GLY A 79 13.41 -3.65 -12.74
N ARG A 80 14.67 -3.40 -12.43
CA ARG A 80 15.23 -3.72 -11.11
C ARG A 80 14.63 -2.84 -10.03
N GLU A 81 14.22 -3.45 -8.92
CA GLU A 81 13.88 -2.77 -7.66
C GLU A 81 14.77 -3.36 -6.56
N VAL A 82 15.49 -2.49 -5.88
CA VAL A 82 16.38 -2.87 -4.77
C VAL A 82 15.93 -2.15 -3.53
N TRP A 83 15.58 -2.95 -2.53
CA TRP A 83 15.03 -2.45 -1.28
C TRP A 83 16.16 -2.26 -0.26
N ASP A 84 16.92 -1.18 -0.44
CA ASP A 84 18.01 -0.78 0.46
C ASP A 84 18.21 0.75 0.46
N PHE A 85 19.23 1.24 1.18
CA PHE A 85 19.57 2.66 1.27
C PHE A 85 20.42 3.19 0.12
N TYR A 86 21.08 2.32 -0.64
CA TYR A 86 22.06 2.69 -1.68
C TYR A 86 21.45 2.68 -3.07
N ASP A 87 20.94 1.53 -3.48
CA ASP A 87 20.38 1.35 -4.80
C ASP A 87 18.87 1.67 -4.83
N GLY A 88 18.21 1.61 -3.68
CA GLY A 88 16.80 1.95 -3.55
C GLY A 88 16.44 3.32 -4.13
N PRO A 89 17.16 4.40 -3.78
CA PRO A 89 16.92 5.73 -4.35
C PRO A 89 17.05 5.80 -5.87
N LEU A 90 17.77 4.86 -6.48
CA LEU A 90 18.02 4.78 -7.92
C LEU A 90 17.08 3.81 -8.64
N THR A 91 16.31 3.00 -7.89
CA THR A 91 15.59 1.87 -8.48
C THR A 91 14.12 1.76 -8.06
N ILE A 92 13.64 2.51 -7.06
CA ILE A 92 12.26 2.37 -6.55
C ILE A 92 11.38 3.54 -6.98
N GLY A 93 10.16 3.24 -7.40
CA GLY A 93 9.11 4.20 -7.68
C GLY A 93 9.37 5.06 -8.91
N VAL A 94 8.82 6.27 -8.94
CA VAL A 94 8.93 7.22 -10.07
C VAL A 94 10.00 8.30 -9.86
N VAL A 95 10.69 8.27 -8.74
CA VAL A 95 11.78 9.21 -8.45
C VAL A 95 12.96 9.03 -9.42
N PRO A 96 13.43 7.79 -9.73
CA PRO A 96 14.49 7.57 -10.70
C PRO A 96 14.08 8.00 -12.11
N ARG A 97 14.88 8.88 -12.73
CA ARG A 97 14.58 9.44 -14.07
C ARG A 97 14.57 8.38 -15.15
N ASP A 98 15.51 7.44 -15.12
CA ASP A 98 15.73 6.45 -16.19
C ASP A 98 14.56 5.46 -16.34
N THR A 99 13.90 5.13 -15.24
CA THR A 99 12.78 4.17 -15.22
C THR A 99 11.41 4.83 -15.11
N ARG A 100 11.36 6.12 -14.82
CA ARG A 100 10.13 6.88 -14.52
C ARG A 100 9.03 6.70 -15.56
N ALA A 101 9.35 6.91 -16.84
CA ALA A 101 8.36 6.83 -17.92
C ALA A 101 7.75 5.42 -18.03
N ALA A 102 8.59 4.38 -17.93
CA ALA A 102 8.13 3.00 -17.99
C ALA A 102 7.25 2.64 -16.78
N ARG A 103 7.56 3.16 -15.58
CA ARG A 103 6.77 2.93 -14.37
C ARG A 103 5.45 3.65 -14.37
N ILE A 104 5.42 4.88 -14.86
CA ILE A 104 4.15 5.62 -15.10
C ILE A 104 3.26 4.81 -16.05
N ALA A 105 3.81 4.32 -17.17
CA ALA A 105 3.05 3.51 -18.11
C ALA A 105 2.51 2.24 -17.46
N ARG A 106 3.30 1.56 -16.62
CA ARG A 106 2.87 0.37 -15.89
C ARG A 106 1.77 0.66 -14.86
N MET A 107 1.86 1.74 -14.11
CA MET A 107 0.81 2.16 -13.18
C MET A 107 -0.51 2.46 -13.90
N LYS A 108 -0.44 3.04 -15.10
CA LYS A 108 -1.63 3.26 -15.96
C LYS A 108 -2.23 1.95 -16.46
N GLN A 109 -1.40 0.98 -16.86
CA GLN A 109 -1.86 -0.37 -17.21
C GLN A 109 -2.54 -1.06 -16.01
N ALA A 110 -1.98 -0.91 -14.80
CA ALA A 110 -2.61 -1.41 -13.58
C ALA A 110 -3.96 -0.74 -13.32
N SER A 111 -4.09 0.56 -13.61
CA SER A 111 -5.37 1.27 -13.51
C SER A 111 -6.40 0.74 -14.51
N ASP A 112 -6.02 0.48 -15.74
CA ASP A 112 -6.92 -0.11 -16.73
C ASP A 112 -7.36 -1.54 -16.32
N PHE A 113 -6.42 -2.33 -15.82
CA PHE A 113 -6.71 -3.66 -15.27
C PHE A 113 -7.66 -3.60 -14.07
N ALA A 114 -7.39 -2.73 -13.11
CA ALA A 114 -8.23 -2.52 -11.94
C ALA A 114 -9.66 -2.10 -12.33
N LYS A 115 -9.81 -1.25 -13.35
CA LYS A 115 -11.11 -0.85 -13.90
C LYS A 115 -11.89 -2.05 -14.43
N VAL A 116 -11.24 -2.95 -15.18
CA VAL A 116 -11.88 -4.16 -15.71
C VAL A 116 -12.35 -5.07 -14.57
N CYS A 117 -11.57 -5.16 -13.49
CA CYS A 117 -11.89 -5.99 -12.32
C CYS A 117 -12.84 -5.30 -11.32
N GLY A 118 -13.24 -4.04 -11.54
CA GLY A 118 -14.04 -3.29 -10.58
C GLY A 118 -13.31 -2.93 -9.29
N ILE A 119 -11.96 -2.97 -9.30
CA ILE A 119 -11.14 -2.68 -8.12
C ILE A 119 -10.96 -1.16 -7.99
N PRO A 120 -11.24 -0.56 -6.80
CA PRO A 120 -11.39 0.89 -6.65
C PRO A 120 -10.09 1.67 -6.57
N ALA A 121 -8.93 1.00 -6.50
CA ALA A 121 -7.66 1.67 -6.28
C ALA A 121 -6.48 0.98 -6.96
N VAL A 122 -5.48 1.79 -7.32
CA VAL A 122 -4.12 1.35 -7.65
C VAL A 122 -3.19 1.80 -6.54
N GLN A 123 -2.22 0.98 -6.19
CA GLN A 123 -1.29 1.21 -5.10
C GLN A 123 0.14 0.94 -5.54
N SER A 124 1.06 1.82 -5.17
CA SER A 124 2.50 1.64 -5.41
C SER A 124 3.32 2.55 -4.52
N HIS A 125 4.61 2.24 -4.38
CA HIS A 125 5.59 3.17 -3.83
C HIS A 125 5.90 4.30 -4.82
N ALA A 126 5.94 5.54 -4.35
CA ALA A 126 6.45 6.65 -5.15
C ALA A 126 7.99 6.64 -5.23
N GLY A 127 8.65 6.05 -4.23
CA GLY A 127 10.10 5.97 -4.07
C GLY A 127 10.63 7.00 -3.08
N PHE A 128 11.93 7.23 -3.11
CA PHE A 128 12.63 8.16 -2.21
C PHE A 128 12.37 9.63 -2.60
N ILE A 129 11.17 10.12 -2.32
CA ILE A 129 10.81 11.52 -2.60
C ILE A 129 11.77 12.45 -1.86
N PRO A 130 12.46 13.39 -2.54
CA PRO A 130 13.36 14.32 -1.87
C PRO A 130 12.66 15.13 -0.78
N GLU A 131 13.30 15.26 0.38
CA GLU A 131 12.78 16.04 1.51
C GLU A 131 12.70 17.55 1.19
N ASN A 132 13.64 18.04 0.38
CA ASN A 132 13.69 19.45 -0.01
C ASN A 132 12.74 19.70 -1.21
N PRO A 133 11.65 20.47 -1.04
CA PRO A 133 10.72 20.76 -2.13
C PRO A 133 11.30 21.64 -3.25
N ASN A 134 12.49 22.26 -3.03
CA ASN A 134 13.19 23.00 -4.06
C ASN A 134 14.07 22.11 -4.96
N ASP A 135 14.28 20.85 -4.58
CA ASP A 135 15.02 19.90 -5.39
C ASP A 135 14.34 19.72 -6.76
N PRO A 136 15.07 19.81 -7.88
CA PRO A 136 14.50 19.55 -9.20
C PRO A 136 13.85 18.16 -9.30
N VAL A 137 14.42 17.13 -8.66
CA VAL A 137 13.89 15.77 -8.67
C VAL A 137 12.54 15.70 -7.93
N TYR A 138 12.38 16.43 -6.82
CA TYR A 138 11.08 16.57 -6.16
C TYR A 138 10.03 17.10 -7.13
N LYS A 139 10.30 18.23 -7.79
CA LYS A 139 9.36 18.86 -8.73
C LYS A 139 8.99 17.94 -9.91
N GLU A 140 9.97 17.22 -10.44
CA GLU A 140 9.74 16.22 -11.50
C GLU A 140 8.88 15.05 -11.01
N THR A 141 9.09 14.59 -9.77
CA THR A 141 8.29 13.53 -9.14
C THR A 141 6.84 13.97 -8.98
N ILE A 142 6.60 15.22 -8.56
CA ILE A 142 5.24 15.77 -8.46
C ILE A 142 4.52 15.76 -9.82
N VAL A 143 5.22 16.18 -10.89
CA VAL A 143 4.65 16.13 -12.25
C VAL A 143 4.32 14.70 -12.68
N ALA A 144 5.22 13.75 -12.41
CA ALA A 144 5.04 12.34 -12.72
C ALA A 144 3.84 11.74 -11.99
N MET A 145 3.73 12.00 -10.68
CA MET A 145 2.62 11.48 -9.87
C MET A 145 1.29 12.11 -10.25
N ARG A 146 1.26 13.38 -10.61
CA ARG A 146 0.04 14.04 -11.11
C ARG A 146 -0.51 13.34 -12.34
N ASP A 147 0.33 12.91 -13.26
CA ASP A 147 -0.09 12.18 -14.47
C ASP A 147 -0.72 10.82 -14.12
N VAL A 148 -0.17 10.10 -13.15
CA VAL A 148 -0.73 8.82 -12.66
C VAL A 148 -2.06 9.03 -11.93
N VAL A 149 -2.11 9.98 -11.00
CA VAL A 149 -3.30 10.31 -10.19
C VAL A 149 -4.46 10.73 -11.10
N GLU A 150 -4.19 11.59 -12.06
CA GLU A 150 -5.21 12.03 -13.04
C GLU A 150 -5.69 10.87 -13.93
N TYR A 151 -4.80 9.94 -14.29
CA TYR A 151 -5.18 8.75 -15.04
C TYR A 151 -6.12 7.85 -14.22
N CYS A 152 -5.80 7.57 -12.95
CA CYS A 152 -6.66 6.83 -12.03
C CYS A 152 -8.01 7.53 -11.85
N ARG A 153 -8.03 8.87 -11.71
CA ARG A 153 -9.27 9.65 -11.60
C ARG A 153 -10.20 9.44 -12.80
N ARG A 154 -9.67 9.44 -14.01
CA ARG A 154 -10.45 9.16 -15.24
C ARG A 154 -11.04 7.75 -15.27
N ASN A 155 -10.41 6.82 -14.60
CA ASN A 155 -10.91 5.44 -14.42
C ASN A 155 -11.85 5.29 -13.20
N GLY A 156 -12.14 6.36 -12.46
CA GLY A 156 -12.98 6.32 -11.26
C GLY A 156 -12.30 5.71 -10.06
N GLN A 157 -10.96 5.79 -9.98
CA GLN A 157 -10.14 5.13 -8.97
C GLN A 157 -9.34 6.12 -8.14
N SER A 158 -8.96 5.71 -6.93
CA SER A 158 -7.91 6.38 -6.18
C SER A 158 -6.54 5.81 -6.51
N PHE A 159 -5.51 6.67 -6.41
CA PHE A 159 -4.13 6.21 -6.30
C PHE A 159 -3.71 6.23 -4.83
N ARG A 160 -3.15 5.12 -4.33
CA ARG A 160 -2.71 5.00 -2.95
C ARG A 160 -1.19 4.89 -2.90
N TYR A 161 -0.58 5.84 -2.22
CA TYR A 161 0.86 5.81 -1.94
C TYR A 161 1.13 4.82 -0.82
N GLU A 162 1.99 3.85 -1.06
CA GLU A 162 2.49 2.98 0.00
C GLU A 162 3.64 3.66 0.74
N THR A 163 3.53 3.75 2.08
CA THR A 163 4.56 4.37 2.91
C THR A 163 5.82 3.51 2.99
N GLY A 164 6.97 4.17 3.14
CA GLY A 164 8.24 3.47 3.33
C GLY A 164 9.46 4.36 3.23
N GLN A 165 9.78 4.85 2.04
CA GLN A 165 11.05 5.50 1.71
C GLN A 165 11.10 6.97 2.10
N GLU A 166 9.97 7.62 2.26
CA GLU A 166 9.81 9.04 2.63
C GLU A 166 9.25 9.19 4.04
N THR A 167 9.43 10.38 4.62
CA THR A 167 8.77 10.71 5.88
C THR A 167 7.27 11.00 5.65
N PRO A 168 6.41 10.76 6.65
CA PRO A 168 4.99 11.11 6.56
C PRO A 168 4.72 12.57 6.14
N VAL A 169 5.53 13.50 6.64
CA VAL A 169 5.41 14.93 6.31
C VAL A 169 5.76 15.18 4.84
N THR A 170 6.79 14.53 4.33
CA THR A 170 7.18 14.65 2.92
C THR A 170 6.13 14.05 2.01
N LEU A 171 5.56 12.91 2.36
CA LEU A 171 4.48 12.30 1.59
C LEU A 171 3.25 13.22 1.52
N VAL A 172 2.78 13.75 2.66
CA VAL A 172 1.61 14.65 2.67
C VAL A 172 1.88 15.92 1.85
N ARG A 173 3.05 16.52 1.98
CA ARG A 173 3.47 17.66 1.15
C ARG A 173 3.42 17.31 -0.34
N ALA A 174 4.00 16.17 -0.72
CA ALA A 174 3.99 15.73 -2.11
C ALA A 174 2.56 15.51 -2.64
N MET A 175 1.67 14.87 -1.86
CA MET A 175 0.26 14.70 -2.23
C MET A 175 -0.46 16.04 -2.43
N GLN A 176 -0.20 17.03 -1.56
CA GLN A 176 -0.76 18.37 -1.70
C GLN A 176 -0.26 19.07 -2.96
N ASP A 177 1.04 18.95 -3.27
CA ASP A 177 1.63 19.54 -4.47
C ASP A 177 1.20 18.81 -5.77
N VAL A 178 0.94 17.50 -5.71
CA VAL A 178 0.33 16.74 -6.81
C VAL A 178 -1.09 17.26 -7.10
N GLY A 179 -1.89 17.48 -6.06
CA GLY A 179 -3.27 17.92 -6.18
C GLY A 179 -4.22 16.80 -6.62
N GLY A 180 -5.51 17.11 -6.66
CA GLY A 180 -6.58 16.13 -6.93
C GLY A 180 -7.17 15.56 -5.64
N ASP A 181 -8.37 14.98 -5.74
CA ASP A 181 -9.17 14.49 -4.62
C ASP A 181 -9.20 12.94 -4.50
N ASN A 182 -8.57 12.27 -5.46
CA ASN A 182 -8.54 10.82 -5.54
C ASN A 182 -7.18 10.22 -5.11
N GLN A 183 -6.51 10.85 -4.17
CA GLN A 183 -5.28 10.35 -3.57
C GLN A 183 -5.54 9.78 -2.19
N GLY A 184 -4.84 8.71 -1.85
CA GLY A 184 -4.86 8.10 -0.54
C GLY A 184 -3.50 7.54 -0.15
N VAL A 185 -3.43 7.03 1.07
CA VAL A 185 -2.25 6.35 1.60
C VAL A 185 -2.63 4.91 1.92
N ASN A 186 -1.85 3.97 1.43
CA ASN A 186 -1.73 2.66 2.02
C ASN A 186 -0.65 2.73 3.08
N PHE A 187 -1.06 2.76 4.32
CA PHE A 187 -0.19 2.97 5.46
C PHE A 187 0.47 1.65 5.88
N ASP A 188 1.64 1.36 5.31
CA ASP A 188 2.50 0.29 5.80
C ASP A 188 3.19 0.73 7.08
N LEU A 189 2.88 0.04 8.17
CA LEU A 189 3.34 0.37 9.51
C LEU A 189 4.83 0.02 9.70
N ALA A 190 5.26 -1.11 9.14
CA ALA A 190 6.61 -1.58 9.30
C ALA A 190 7.60 -0.88 8.38
N ASN A 191 7.23 -0.55 7.14
CA ASN A 191 8.14 0.09 6.21
C ASN A 191 8.73 1.39 6.77
N LEU A 192 7.93 2.20 7.49
CA LEU A 192 8.44 3.39 8.16
C LEU A 192 9.52 3.08 9.20
N ILE A 193 9.38 1.96 9.90
CA ILE A 193 10.38 1.46 10.87
C ILE A 193 11.60 0.92 10.13
N LEU A 194 11.40 0.08 9.13
CA LEU A 194 12.48 -0.57 8.37
C LEU A 194 13.39 0.45 7.68
N TYR A 195 12.81 1.53 7.14
CA TYR A 195 13.54 2.64 6.54
C TYR A 195 13.99 3.71 7.55
N GLY A 196 13.68 3.55 8.83
CA GLY A 196 14.03 4.53 9.86
C GLY A 196 13.39 5.90 9.66
N LYS A 197 12.20 5.98 9.07
CA LYS A 197 11.55 7.23 8.66
C LYS A 197 10.59 7.81 9.69
N ALA A 198 9.84 6.95 10.40
CA ALA A 198 8.93 7.39 11.44
C ALA A 198 8.48 6.24 12.35
N ASN A 199 8.02 6.62 13.55
CA ASN A 199 7.22 5.74 14.40
C ASN A 199 5.77 5.73 13.86
N PRO A 200 5.17 4.56 13.58
CA PRO A 200 3.80 4.48 13.05
C PRO A 200 2.74 5.15 13.93
N VAL A 201 2.92 5.13 15.25
CA VAL A 201 1.98 5.77 16.20
C VAL A 201 1.97 7.30 16.06
N ASP A 202 3.11 7.89 15.76
CA ASP A 202 3.18 9.34 15.50
C ASP A 202 2.79 9.65 14.05
N ALA A 203 3.16 8.77 13.11
CA ALA A 203 2.85 8.93 11.70
C ALA A 203 1.33 8.94 11.41
N ILE A 204 0.54 8.14 12.15
CA ILE A 204 -0.91 8.08 11.94
C ILE A 204 -1.58 9.44 12.22
N GLU A 205 -1.04 10.26 13.12
CA GLU A 205 -1.61 11.58 13.42
C GLU A 205 -1.47 12.56 12.23
N ILE A 206 -0.48 12.32 11.38
CA ILE A 206 -0.25 13.11 10.16
C ILE A 206 -1.04 12.51 8.99
N LEU A 207 -1.02 11.19 8.86
CA LEU A 207 -1.54 10.48 7.69
C LEU A 207 -3.04 10.16 7.77
N ALA A 208 -3.64 10.16 8.97
CA ALA A 208 -5.02 9.73 9.19
C ALA A 208 -6.05 10.28 8.18
N PRO A 209 -6.02 11.56 7.78
CA PRO A 209 -6.97 12.10 6.80
C PRO A 209 -6.90 11.45 5.41
N TYR A 210 -5.79 10.80 5.11
CA TYR A 210 -5.48 10.24 3.78
C TYR A 210 -5.45 8.71 3.76
N VAL A 211 -5.47 8.05 4.93
CA VAL A 211 -5.36 6.58 5.02
C VAL A 211 -6.60 5.92 4.41
N GLN A 212 -6.38 5.12 3.37
CA GLN A 212 -7.39 4.34 2.66
C GLN A 212 -7.09 2.83 2.66
N GLY A 213 -5.90 2.44 3.10
CA GLY A 213 -5.45 1.07 3.29
C GLY A 213 -4.42 0.99 4.40
N ILE A 214 -4.30 -0.16 5.03
CA ILE A 214 -3.28 -0.46 6.04
C ILE A 214 -2.57 -1.74 5.62
N HIS A 215 -1.23 -1.73 5.63
CA HIS A 215 -0.45 -2.95 5.70
C HIS A 215 -0.12 -3.25 7.17
N ALA A 216 -0.70 -4.34 7.66
CA ALA A 216 -0.29 -4.94 8.93
C ALA A 216 0.95 -5.78 8.66
N LYS A 217 2.07 -5.18 8.93
CA LYS A 217 3.43 -5.72 8.82
C LYS A 217 4.21 -5.26 10.04
N ASP A 218 5.16 -6.03 10.52
CA ASP A 218 5.94 -5.68 11.71
C ASP A 218 7.43 -5.78 11.45
N GLY A 219 8.21 -4.98 12.15
CA GLY A 219 9.64 -4.88 11.90
C GLY A 219 10.44 -4.29 13.04
N LEU A 220 11.74 -4.40 12.92
CA LEU A 220 12.73 -3.82 13.82
C LEU A 220 13.46 -2.68 13.12
N TRP A 221 13.83 -1.66 13.88
CA TRP A 221 14.62 -0.54 13.39
C TRP A 221 15.98 -1.00 12.84
N PRO A 222 16.54 -0.29 11.84
CA PRO A 222 17.90 -0.52 11.40
C PRO A 222 18.87 -0.20 12.53
N THR A 223 19.80 -1.11 12.76
CA THR A 223 20.91 -0.94 13.72
C THR A 223 22.26 -0.88 13.04
N ASN A 224 22.30 -1.24 11.75
CA ASN A 224 23.43 -1.05 10.87
C ASN A 224 23.14 0.15 9.96
N PRO A 225 24.02 1.16 9.86
CA PRO A 225 23.77 2.35 9.02
C PRO A 225 23.71 2.05 7.51
N ARG A 226 24.06 0.84 7.11
CA ARG A 226 24.11 0.40 5.70
C ARG A 226 22.98 -0.54 5.30
N GLU A 227 22.14 -0.96 6.24
CA GLU A 227 21.11 -1.97 6.03
C GLU A 227 19.75 -1.45 6.52
N LEU A 228 18.69 -1.85 5.86
CA LEU A 228 17.33 -1.63 6.36
C LEU A 228 17.14 -2.37 7.69
N GLY A 229 16.11 -1.98 8.41
CA GLY A 229 15.56 -2.79 9.49
C GLY A 229 15.13 -4.17 8.98
N ARG A 230 14.73 -5.03 9.89
CA ARG A 230 14.34 -6.40 9.57
C ARG A 230 12.86 -6.65 9.85
N GLU A 231 12.14 -7.16 8.86
CA GLU A 231 10.78 -7.66 9.04
C GLU A 231 10.76 -8.85 10.02
N VAL A 232 9.74 -8.89 10.86
CA VAL A 232 9.49 -9.97 11.83
C VAL A 232 8.00 -10.31 11.85
N PRO A 233 7.60 -11.48 12.36
CA PRO A 233 6.18 -11.80 12.54
C PRO A 233 5.44 -10.73 13.34
N ILE A 234 4.19 -10.47 12.99
CA ILE A 234 3.33 -9.47 13.65
C ILE A 234 3.27 -9.72 15.16
N GLY A 235 3.44 -8.65 15.95
CA GLY A 235 3.52 -8.67 17.39
C GLY A 235 4.90 -9.01 17.96
N ARG A 236 5.92 -9.14 17.09
CA ARG A 236 7.31 -9.40 17.46
C ARG A 236 8.26 -8.26 17.17
N GLY A 237 7.74 -7.19 16.54
CA GLY A 237 8.51 -6.02 16.15
C GLY A 237 8.26 -4.80 17.02
N LYS A 238 8.31 -3.65 16.38
CA LYS A 238 8.21 -2.33 17.00
C LYS A 238 6.92 -1.60 16.66
N VAL A 239 6.03 -2.20 15.86
CA VAL A 239 4.70 -1.67 15.63
C VAL A 239 3.84 -1.90 16.87
N ASP A 240 3.32 -0.83 17.43
CA ASP A 240 2.37 -0.88 18.55
C ASP A 240 0.95 -1.10 18.01
N PHE A 241 0.65 -2.34 17.58
CA PHE A 241 -0.66 -2.69 17.03
C PHE A 241 -1.82 -2.36 17.96
N PRO A 242 -1.75 -2.58 19.29
CA PRO A 242 -2.83 -2.17 20.19
C PRO A 242 -3.17 -0.68 20.07
N ARG A 243 -2.18 0.20 20.06
CA ARG A 243 -2.39 1.65 19.88
C ARG A 243 -2.90 2.00 18.49
N ILE A 244 -2.32 1.40 17.44
CA ILE A 244 -2.74 1.64 16.05
C ILE A 244 -4.20 1.21 15.86
N ILE A 245 -4.58 0.00 16.26
CA ILE A 245 -5.95 -0.49 16.12
C ILE A 245 -6.94 0.37 16.93
N ALA A 246 -6.58 0.73 18.16
CA ALA A 246 -7.41 1.64 18.98
C ALA A 246 -7.59 3.00 18.28
N ARG A 247 -6.52 3.53 17.67
CA ARG A 247 -6.58 4.81 16.95
C ARG A 247 -7.41 4.72 15.67
N LEU A 248 -7.28 3.66 14.90
CA LEU A 248 -8.13 3.41 13.71
C LEU A 248 -9.62 3.35 14.08
N LYS A 249 -9.96 2.69 15.20
CA LYS A 249 -11.33 2.66 15.72
C LYS A 249 -11.82 4.08 16.08
N GLN A 250 -11.01 4.88 16.78
CA GLN A 250 -11.34 6.27 17.11
C GLN A 250 -11.56 7.14 15.88
N LEU A 251 -10.79 6.91 14.83
CA LEU A 251 -10.88 7.60 13.55
C LEU A 251 -12.05 7.11 12.68
N ASN A 252 -12.79 6.08 13.11
CA ASN A 252 -13.81 5.39 12.32
C ASN A 252 -13.28 4.91 10.96
N TYR A 253 -12.05 4.41 10.92
CA TYR A 253 -11.48 3.86 9.71
C TYR A 253 -12.34 2.71 9.17
N GLN A 254 -12.64 2.75 7.87
CA GLN A 254 -13.55 1.79 7.22
C GLN A 254 -12.86 0.87 6.22
N GLY A 255 -11.57 1.11 5.96
CA GLY A 255 -10.77 0.28 5.07
C GLY A 255 -10.40 -1.06 5.69
N ALA A 256 -9.68 -1.85 4.91
CA ALA A 256 -9.14 -3.13 5.38
C ALA A 256 -7.79 -2.95 6.11
N VAL A 257 -7.53 -3.81 7.07
CA VAL A 257 -6.23 -4.04 7.68
C VAL A 257 -5.65 -5.28 7.00
N THR A 258 -4.79 -5.06 6.01
CA THR A 258 -4.26 -6.09 5.12
C THR A 258 -2.96 -6.62 5.67
N ILE A 259 -2.91 -7.93 5.96
CA ILE A 259 -1.69 -8.60 6.42
C ILE A 259 -0.71 -8.66 5.25
N GLU A 260 0.52 -8.25 5.50
CA GLU A 260 1.65 -8.42 4.62
C GLU A 260 2.75 -9.19 5.32
N ARG A 261 3.31 -10.19 4.63
CA ARG A 261 4.43 -10.99 5.10
C ARG A 261 5.32 -11.39 3.93
N GLU A 262 6.52 -10.82 3.85
CA GLU A 262 7.40 -10.91 2.68
C GLU A 262 8.29 -12.17 2.65
N VAL A 263 8.16 -13.08 3.62
CA VAL A 263 8.79 -14.39 3.54
C VAL A 263 7.97 -15.32 2.65
N SER A 264 8.57 -16.37 2.15
CA SER A 264 7.92 -17.37 1.29
C SER A 264 7.86 -18.75 1.95
N GLY A 265 7.03 -19.63 1.38
CA GLY A 265 6.92 -21.01 1.80
C GLY A 265 6.04 -21.24 3.04
N PRO A 266 6.19 -22.40 3.73
CA PRO A 266 5.33 -22.76 4.85
C PRO A 266 5.33 -21.76 6.00
N GLN A 267 6.48 -21.14 6.29
CA GLN A 267 6.62 -20.14 7.34
C GLN A 267 5.70 -18.92 7.12
N GLN A 268 5.53 -18.49 5.86
CA GLN A 268 4.60 -17.38 5.55
C GLN A 268 3.18 -17.72 5.99
N ILE A 269 2.72 -18.94 5.72
CA ILE A 269 1.34 -19.37 6.04
C ILE A 269 1.15 -19.44 7.56
N GLU A 270 2.14 -19.95 8.29
CA GLU A 270 2.11 -20.02 9.75
C GLU A 270 2.07 -18.61 10.35
N ASP A 271 2.94 -17.72 9.90
CA ASP A 271 3.00 -16.32 10.37
C ASP A 271 1.69 -15.57 10.06
N VAL A 272 1.10 -15.78 8.86
CA VAL A 272 -0.19 -15.16 8.49
C VAL A 272 -1.33 -15.68 9.39
N ARG A 273 -1.39 -16.98 9.67
CA ARG A 273 -2.40 -17.56 10.58
C ARG A 273 -2.26 -16.99 12.00
N ALA A 274 -1.04 -16.87 12.50
CA ALA A 274 -0.77 -16.26 13.80
C ALA A 274 -1.17 -14.78 13.83
N ALA A 275 -0.90 -14.04 12.74
CA ALA A 275 -1.27 -12.64 12.58
C ALA A 275 -2.80 -12.45 12.57
N ILE A 276 -3.55 -13.32 11.87
CA ILE A 276 -5.02 -13.30 11.88
C ILE A 276 -5.55 -13.40 13.30
N VAL A 277 -5.08 -14.40 14.06
CA VAL A 277 -5.52 -14.61 15.47
C VAL A 277 -5.18 -13.39 16.34
N TYR A 278 -3.97 -12.88 16.24
CA TYR A 278 -3.52 -11.73 17.02
C TYR A 278 -4.33 -10.46 16.68
N LEU A 279 -4.48 -10.12 15.41
CA LEU A 279 -5.19 -8.92 14.98
C LEU A 279 -6.69 -9.02 15.24
N ALA A 280 -7.31 -10.19 15.04
CA ALA A 280 -8.72 -10.41 15.36
C ALA A 280 -9.00 -10.16 16.85
N GLY A 281 -8.10 -10.57 17.74
CA GLY A 281 -8.19 -10.27 19.16
C GLY A 281 -8.13 -8.79 19.52
N LEU A 282 -7.47 -7.96 18.69
CA LEU A 282 -7.42 -6.50 18.86
C LEU A 282 -8.63 -5.78 18.23
N ILE A 283 -9.16 -6.35 17.16
CA ILE A 283 -10.29 -5.76 16.42
C ILE A 283 -11.61 -5.99 17.17
N GLY A 284 -11.78 -7.14 17.79
CA GLY A 284 -12.98 -7.50 18.59
C GLY A 284 -14.01 -8.23 17.77
#